data_b84e43b1d0e3f0786e963b1c83557aaa
#
_entry.id   b84e43b1d0e3f0786e963b1c83557aaa
#
_cell.length_a   1.000
_cell.length_b   1.000
_cell.length_c   1.000
_cell.angle_alpha   90.00
_cell.angle_beta   90.00
_cell.angle_gamma   90.00
#
_symmetry.space_group_name_H-M   'P 1'
#
loop_
_entity.id
_entity.type
_entity.pdbx_description
1 polymer ?
#
loop_
_entity_poly.entity_id
_entity_poly.type
_entity_poly.pdbx_seq_one_letter_code
_entity_poly.pdbx_strand_id
1 'polypeptide(L)'
;NLSKVDTVVFDKTGTLTTGDFRVVKVESDREDLLELVAGAERASHHPIAKAIVRASRVEADASEVREIPGQGIRAMVRGHEVWAGNLRMVQALGLTAPEISGATMVYAVVDGVYAGAIVLEDTVKAGAKEALLKLRSLGVQRTCMLTGDREAAAKNAARALGLTEYRAGLLPQDKLTEVQSMLDEGRRVAFVGDGVNDAPVLSIAQVGVAMGGVGSDAAVEASDLVLLKDDLAGLPKAVKIARRTIAIAKQNIA
;
A
#
# COMPACT_ATOMS: atom_id res chain seq x y z
N ASN A 1 -25.18 8.53 8.37
CA ASN A 1 -23.92 9.23 8.08
C ASN A 1 -23.46 8.98 6.64
N LEU A 2 -23.35 7.73 6.14
CA LEU A 2 -22.82 7.37 4.81
C LEU A 2 -23.53 8.11 3.64
N SER A 3 -24.83 8.40 3.75
CA SER A 3 -25.58 9.14 2.71
C SER A 3 -25.10 10.58 2.49
N LYS A 4 -24.47 11.17 3.52
CA LYS A 4 -24.01 12.57 3.53
C LYS A 4 -22.52 12.71 3.22
N VAL A 5 -21.79 11.62 3.09
CA VAL A 5 -20.35 11.63 2.79
C VAL A 5 -20.08 12.39 1.51
N ASP A 6 -19.14 13.35 1.58
CA ASP A 6 -18.63 14.14 0.44
C ASP A 6 -17.14 13.88 0.17
N THR A 7 -16.43 13.34 1.13
CA THR A 7 -15.00 13.03 1.05
C THR A 7 -14.77 11.56 1.43
N VAL A 8 -14.09 10.81 0.58
CA VAL A 8 -13.67 9.45 0.89
C VAL A 8 -12.15 9.40 0.95
N VAL A 9 -11.64 8.98 2.08
CA VAL A 9 -10.19 8.87 2.35
C VAL A 9 -9.83 7.39 2.37
N PHE A 10 -8.79 7.01 1.67
CA PHE A 10 -8.33 5.64 1.55
C PHE A 10 -6.92 5.50 2.13
N ASP A 11 -6.69 4.43 2.89
CA ASP A 11 -5.33 3.93 3.00
C ASP A 11 -4.87 3.39 1.64
N LYS A 12 -3.56 3.33 1.41
CA LYS A 12 -3.03 2.78 0.16
C LYS A 12 -2.91 1.26 0.23
N THR A 13 -2.04 0.77 1.12
CA THR A 13 -1.62 -0.63 1.17
C THR A 13 -2.73 -1.52 1.74
N GLY A 14 -3.06 -2.62 1.06
CA GLY A 14 -4.16 -3.49 1.48
C GLY A 14 -5.56 -2.93 1.17
N THR A 15 -5.71 -1.66 0.85
CA THR A 15 -6.99 -0.99 0.56
C THR A 15 -7.16 -0.66 -0.91
N LEU A 16 -6.38 0.29 -1.46
CA LEU A 16 -6.35 0.58 -2.91
C LEU A 16 -5.47 -0.39 -3.68
N THR A 17 -4.54 -1.02 -2.98
CA THR A 17 -3.62 -2.04 -3.50
C THR A 17 -3.84 -3.36 -2.78
N THR A 18 -3.31 -4.44 -3.35
CA THR A 18 -3.45 -5.79 -2.80
C THR A 18 -2.45 -6.09 -1.68
N GLY A 19 -1.42 -5.26 -1.50
CA GLY A 19 -0.25 -5.57 -0.68
C GLY A 19 0.70 -6.58 -1.37
N ASP A 20 0.36 -7.02 -2.58
CA ASP A 20 1.19 -7.89 -3.40
C ASP A 20 2.09 -7.04 -4.30
N PHE A 21 3.38 -7.14 -4.04
CA PHE A 21 4.39 -6.47 -4.86
C PHE A 21 4.69 -7.25 -6.14
N ARG A 22 5.08 -6.51 -7.18
CA ARG A 22 5.64 -7.08 -8.41
C ARG A 22 6.94 -6.38 -8.76
N VAL A 23 7.90 -7.12 -9.30
CA VAL A 23 9.11 -6.56 -9.88
C VAL A 23 8.74 -5.91 -11.20
N VAL A 24 9.06 -4.62 -11.34
CA VAL A 24 8.80 -3.85 -12.58
C VAL A 24 10.06 -3.56 -13.36
N LYS A 25 11.22 -3.53 -12.68
CA LYS A 25 12.51 -3.27 -13.31
C LYS A 25 13.65 -3.84 -12.46
N VAL A 26 14.69 -4.31 -13.11
CA VAL A 26 16.00 -4.58 -12.52
C VAL A 26 16.99 -3.56 -13.09
N GLU A 27 17.57 -2.75 -12.22
CA GLU A 27 18.55 -1.74 -12.58
C GLU A 27 19.94 -2.25 -12.22
N SER A 28 20.58 -2.93 -13.18
CA SER A 28 21.89 -3.55 -12.99
C SER A 28 22.55 -3.80 -14.33
N ASP A 29 23.88 -3.71 -14.36
CA ASP A 29 24.71 -4.21 -15.47
C ASP A 29 24.95 -5.73 -15.35
N ARG A 30 24.50 -6.34 -14.24
CA ARG A 30 24.66 -7.74 -13.94
C ARG A 30 23.38 -8.50 -14.32
N GLU A 31 23.46 -9.39 -15.30
CA GLU A 31 22.30 -10.14 -15.83
C GLU A 31 21.68 -11.10 -14.81
N ASP A 32 22.49 -11.65 -13.90
CA ASP A 32 22.07 -12.62 -12.88
C ASP A 32 21.61 -11.99 -11.56
N LEU A 33 21.53 -10.65 -11.45
CA LEU A 33 21.22 -9.98 -10.19
C LEU A 33 19.89 -10.44 -9.57
N LEU A 34 18.85 -10.54 -10.40
CA LEU A 34 17.52 -10.96 -9.92
C LEU A 34 17.57 -12.37 -9.32
N GLU A 35 18.31 -13.28 -9.93
CA GLU A 35 18.47 -14.66 -9.48
C GLU A 35 19.25 -14.74 -8.15
N LEU A 36 20.31 -13.97 -8.03
CA LEU A 36 21.12 -13.89 -6.81
C LEU A 36 20.30 -13.35 -5.62
N VAL A 37 19.56 -12.25 -5.84
CA VAL A 37 18.72 -11.67 -4.82
C VAL A 37 17.54 -12.59 -4.47
N ALA A 38 16.92 -13.22 -5.46
CA ALA A 38 15.86 -14.21 -5.23
C ALA A 38 16.35 -15.40 -4.40
N GLY A 39 17.57 -15.88 -4.64
CA GLY A 39 18.20 -16.92 -3.83
C GLY A 39 18.35 -16.48 -2.38
N ALA A 40 18.86 -15.27 -2.13
CA ALA A 40 19.01 -14.73 -0.78
C ALA A 40 17.66 -14.56 -0.05
N GLU A 41 16.63 -14.13 -0.75
CA GLU A 41 15.29 -13.85 -0.19
C GLU A 41 14.37 -15.07 -0.11
N ARG A 42 14.79 -16.24 -0.56
CA ARG A 42 13.95 -17.46 -0.68
C ARG A 42 13.32 -17.89 0.64
N ALA A 43 14.04 -17.75 1.74
CA ALA A 43 13.57 -18.12 3.07
C ALA A 43 12.70 -17.03 3.74
N SER A 44 12.67 -15.82 3.19
CA SER A 44 11.94 -14.69 3.75
C SER A 44 10.44 -14.79 3.47
N HIS A 45 9.63 -14.50 4.48
CA HIS A 45 8.18 -14.42 4.35
C HIS A 45 7.67 -13.02 3.97
N HIS A 46 8.58 -12.06 3.83
CA HIS A 46 8.21 -10.68 3.51
C HIS A 46 7.55 -10.56 2.12
N PRO A 47 6.49 -9.76 1.92
CA PRO A 47 5.81 -9.63 0.62
C PRO A 47 6.73 -9.23 -0.52
N ILE A 48 7.70 -8.35 -0.26
CA ILE A 48 8.72 -7.92 -1.23
C ILE A 48 9.61 -9.10 -1.64
N ALA A 49 10.08 -9.89 -0.68
CA ALA A 49 10.89 -11.09 -0.94
C ALA A 49 10.14 -12.09 -1.81
N LYS A 50 8.89 -12.38 -1.47
CA LYS A 50 8.03 -13.26 -2.28
C LYS A 50 7.85 -12.76 -3.71
N ALA A 51 7.75 -11.44 -3.91
CA ALA A 51 7.65 -10.85 -5.23
C ALA A 51 8.93 -11.05 -6.05
N ILE A 52 10.09 -10.89 -5.43
CA ILE A 52 11.38 -11.10 -6.08
C ILE A 52 11.57 -12.57 -6.44
N VAL A 53 11.28 -13.48 -5.51
CA VAL A 53 11.36 -14.93 -5.76
C VAL A 53 10.43 -15.36 -6.89
N ARG A 54 9.20 -14.85 -6.95
CA ARG A 54 8.25 -15.13 -8.05
C ARG A 54 8.73 -14.58 -9.41
N ALA A 55 9.45 -13.49 -9.41
CA ALA A 55 9.95 -12.87 -10.63
C ALA A 55 11.19 -13.59 -11.20
N SER A 56 11.93 -14.29 -10.36
CA SER A 56 13.08 -15.10 -10.79
C SER A 56 12.59 -16.37 -11.51
N ARG A 57 13.17 -16.65 -12.66
CA ARG A 57 12.89 -17.87 -13.44
C ARG A 57 13.77 -19.05 -13.03
N VAL A 58 14.79 -18.80 -12.25
CA VAL A 58 15.79 -19.78 -11.86
C VAL A 58 15.87 -19.87 -10.36
N GLU A 59 15.81 -21.10 -9.86
CA GLU A 59 16.03 -21.36 -8.44
C GLU A 59 17.54 -21.33 -8.16
N ALA A 60 17.92 -20.50 -7.19
CA ALA A 60 19.27 -20.46 -6.66
C ALA A 60 19.21 -20.85 -5.17
N ASP A 61 20.04 -21.81 -4.79
CA ASP A 61 20.18 -22.18 -3.40
C ASP A 61 21.08 -21.20 -2.67
N ALA A 62 20.68 -20.88 -1.45
CA ALA A 62 21.41 -19.99 -0.56
C ALA A 62 21.92 -20.74 0.67
N SER A 63 23.09 -20.36 1.14
CA SER A 63 23.65 -20.78 2.43
C SER A 63 24.02 -19.56 3.26
N GLU A 64 24.30 -19.75 4.54
CA GLU A 64 24.69 -18.70 5.47
C GLU A 64 23.70 -17.51 5.52
N VAL A 65 22.42 -17.80 5.36
CA VAL A 65 21.38 -16.77 5.33
C VAL A 65 21.26 -16.11 6.69
N ARG A 66 21.36 -14.78 6.73
CA ARG A 66 21.21 -13.97 7.95
C ARG A 66 20.34 -12.76 7.66
N GLU A 67 19.25 -12.63 8.39
CA GLU A 67 18.44 -11.41 8.39
C GLU A 67 19.08 -10.35 9.27
N ILE A 68 19.15 -9.12 8.78
CA ILE A 68 19.72 -7.97 9.48
C ILE A 68 18.58 -7.00 9.76
N PRO A 69 18.12 -6.90 11.02
CA PRO A 69 16.94 -6.12 11.37
C PRO A 69 17.02 -4.68 10.87
N GLY A 70 15.95 -4.25 10.15
CA GLY A 70 15.83 -2.90 9.61
C GLY A 70 16.73 -2.57 8.42
N GLN A 71 17.51 -3.52 7.91
CA GLN A 71 18.42 -3.32 6.79
C GLN A 71 18.12 -4.25 5.60
N GLY A 72 17.96 -5.54 5.83
CA GLY A 72 17.74 -6.53 4.79
C GLY A 72 18.31 -7.90 5.13
N ILE A 73 18.82 -8.62 4.15
CA ILE A 73 19.32 -9.99 4.27
C ILE A 73 20.72 -10.12 3.67
N ARG A 74 21.54 -11.00 4.26
CA ARG A 74 22.83 -11.44 3.74
C ARG A 74 22.79 -12.95 3.53
N ALA A 75 23.32 -13.42 2.38
CA ALA A 75 23.43 -14.85 2.11
C ALA A 75 24.59 -15.15 1.18
N MET A 76 25.03 -16.40 1.14
CA MET A 76 25.88 -16.93 0.09
C MET A 76 25.00 -17.58 -0.96
N VAL A 77 25.05 -17.09 -2.21
CA VAL A 77 24.26 -17.59 -3.34
C VAL A 77 25.19 -17.88 -4.51
N ARG A 78 25.22 -19.12 -4.98
CA ARG A 78 26.10 -19.56 -6.08
C ARG A 78 27.59 -19.16 -5.89
N GLY A 79 28.06 -19.15 -4.64
CA GLY A 79 29.45 -18.78 -4.31
C GLY A 79 29.70 -17.28 -4.20
N HIS A 80 28.71 -16.43 -4.38
CA HIS A 80 28.76 -15.00 -4.17
C HIS A 80 28.17 -14.60 -2.82
N GLU A 81 28.81 -13.64 -2.15
CA GLU A 81 28.22 -12.98 -0.99
C GLU A 81 27.20 -11.95 -1.47
N VAL A 82 25.93 -12.16 -1.16
CA VAL A 82 24.81 -11.31 -1.60
C VAL A 82 24.19 -10.62 -0.40
N TRP A 83 24.08 -9.32 -0.49
CA TRP A 83 23.29 -8.49 0.43
C TRP A 83 22.13 -7.91 -0.35
N ALA A 84 20.92 -8.05 0.19
CA ALA A 84 19.71 -7.47 -0.40
C ALA A 84 18.93 -6.69 0.68
N GLY A 85 18.56 -5.45 0.40
CA GLY A 85 17.89 -4.63 1.40
C GLY A 85 17.65 -3.19 1.00
N ASN A 86 17.48 -2.33 2.00
CA ASN A 86 17.22 -0.91 1.80
C ASN A 86 18.51 -0.09 1.62
N LEU A 87 18.36 1.20 1.32
CA LEU A 87 19.50 2.12 1.13
C LEU A 87 20.40 2.22 2.39
N ARG A 88 19.82 2.07 3.60
CA ARG A 88 20.61 2.10 4.85
C ARG A 88 21.59 0.94 4.92
N MET A 89 21.24 -0.23 4.40
CA MET A 89 22.16 -1.37 4.27
C MET A 89 23.36 -1.00 3.41
N VAL A 90 23.16 -0.40 2.24
CA VAL A 90 24.25 0.00 1.35
C VAL A 90 25.16 1.01 2.02
N GLN A 91 24.60 2.00 2.72
CA GLN A 91 25.34 3.01 3.47
C GLN A 91 26.12 2.41 4.64
N ALA A 92 25.54 1.43 5.35
CA ALA A 92 26.20 0.73 6.45
C ALA A 92 27.41 -0.11 5.99
N LEU A 93 27.40 -0.55 4.73
CA LEU A 93 28.55 -1.21 4.09
C LEU A 93 29.59 -0.22 3.54
N GLY A 94 29.42 1.10 3.77
CA GLY A 94 30.31 2.14 3.28
C GLY A 94 30.22 2.41 1.77
N LEU A 95 29.13 1.96 1.15
CA LEU A 95 28.90 2.10 -0.29
C LEU A 95 27.88 3.22 -0.59
N THR A 96 27.88 3.69 -1.82
CA THR A 96 26.90 4.65 -2.34
C THR A 96 26.03 3.99 -3.41
N ALA A 97 24.74 4.31 -3.39
CA ALA A 97 23.80 3.89 -4.43
C ALA A 97 22.91 5.07 -4.83
N PRO A 98 22.44 5.12 -6.07
CA PRO A 98 21.51 6.15 -6.50
C PRO A 98 20.21 6.03 -5.71
N GLU A 99 19.75 7.14 -5.14
CA GLU A 99 18.44 7.20 -4.52
C GLU A 99 17.40 7.46 -5.59
N ILE A 100 16.63 6.42 -5.93
CA ILE A 100 15.51 6.55 -6.88
C ILE A 100 14.25 6.84 -6.07
N SER A 101 13.73 8.04 -6.21
CA SER A 101 12.50 8.44 -5.53
C SER A 101 11.28 7.88 -6.24
N GLY A 102 10.31 7.39 -5.48
CA GLY A 102 8.98 7.06 -6.00
C GLY A 102 8.69 5.60 -6.25
N ALA A 103 9.58 4.70 -5.89
CA ALA A 103 9.35 3.25 -5.98
C ALA A 103 9.85 2.54 -4.72
N THR A 104 9.30 1.37 -4.44
CA THR A 104 9.86 0.44 -3.46
C THR A 104 11.08 -0.22 -4.09
N MET A 105 12.23 -0.15 -3.43
CA MET A 105 13.48 -0.66 -3.97
C MET A 105 14.15 -1.64 -3.03
N VAL A 106 14.68 -2.71 -3.59
CA VAL A 106 15.64 -3.59 -2.94
C VAL A 106 16.99 -3.40 -3.63
N TYR A 107 17.91 -2.83 -2.88
CA TYR A 107 19.29 -2.63 -3.31
C TYR A 107 20.08 -3.92 -3.10
N ALA A 108 21.01 -4.19 -4.00
CA ALA A 108 21.84 -5.37 -3.92
C ALA A 108 23.34 -5.01 -3.94
N VAL A 109 24.08 -5.66 -3.04
CA VAL A 109 25.54 -5.63 -3.00
C VAL A 109 26.01 -7.07 -3.18
N VAL A 110 26.93 -7.30 -4.12
CA VAL A 110 27.48 -8.62 -4.42
C VAL A 110 29.01 -8.55 -4.29
N ASP A 111 29.58 -9.44 -3.49
CA ASP A 111 31.01 -9.51 -3.22
C ASP A 111 31.62 -8.15 -2.80
N GLY A 112 30.87 -7.41 -1.96
CA GLY A 112 31.29 -6.10 -1.44
C GLY A 112 31.16 -4.93 -2.42
N VAL A 113 30.56 -5.12 -3.60
CA VAL A 113 30.37 -4.08 -4.59
C VAL A 113 28.86 -3.84 -4.82
N TYR A 114 28.44 -2.57 -4.92
CA TYR A 114 27.07 -2.25 -5.33
C TYR A 114 26.79 -2.81 -6.70
N ALA A 115 25.82 -3.71 -6.78
CA ALA A 115 25.52 -4.46 -7.99
C ALA A 115 24.26 -3.96 -8.72
N GLY A 116 23.44 -3.15 -8.06
CA GLY A 116 22.22 -2.62 -8.66
C GLY A 116 21.03 -2.63 -7.70
N ALA A 117 19.84 -2.46 -8.26
CA ALA A 117 18.59 -2.44 -7.49
C ALA A 117 17.44 -3.10 -8.25
N ILE A 118 16.53 -3.69 -7.50
CA ILE A 118 15.27 -4.23 -7.99
C ILE A 118 14.17 -3.26 -7.61
N VAL A 119 13.43 -2.78 -8.60
CA VAL A 119 12.31 -1.85 -8.45
C VAL A 119 11.01 -2.65 -8.37
N LEU A 120 10.25 -2.41 -7.32
CA LEU A 120 8.98 -3.08 -7.09
C LEU A 120 7.85 -2.05 -6.99
N GLU A 121 6.67 -2.47 -7.41
CA GLU A 121 5.42 -1.73 -7.22
C GLU A 121 4.39 -2.60 -6.52
N ASP A 122 3.62 -1.98 -5.64
CA ASP A 122 2.44 -2.60 -5.05
C ASP A 122 1.30 -2.62 -6.07
N THR A 123 0.63 -3.75 -6.19
CA THR A 123 -0.37 -3.98 -7.23
C THR A 123 -1.70 -3.30 -6.86
N VAL A 124 -2.17 -2.40 -7.72
CA VAL A 124 -3.49 -1.79 -7.58
C VAL A 124 -4.58 -2.85 -7.71
N LYS A 125 -5.57 -2.83 -6.81
CA LYS A 125 -6.71 -3.76 -6.87
C LYS A 125 -7.50 -3.59 -8.17
N ALA A 126 -7.88 -4.71 -8.76
CA ALA A 126 -8.78 -4.72 -9.89
C ALA A 126 -10.10 -4.01 -9.50
N GLY A 127 -10.62 -3.14 -10.37
CA GLY A 127 -11.85 -2.39 -10.11
C GLY A 127 -11.72 -1.17 -9.20
N ALA A 128 -10.53 -0.88 -8.61
CA ALA A 128 -10.35 0.29 -7.75
C ALA A 128 -10.68 1.60 -8.48
N LYS A 129 -10.17 1.77 -9.69
CA LYS A 129 -10.43 2.97 -10.51
C LYS A 129 -11.92 3.13 -10.84
N GLU A 130 -12.58 2.04 -11.20
CA GLU A 130 -14.01 2.00 -11.48
C GLU A 130 -14.85 2.35 -10.24
N ALA A 131 -14.45 1.85 -9.07
CA ALA A 131 -15.11 2.20 -7.81
C ALA A 131 -14.99 3.69 -7.50
N LEU A 132 -13.82 4.29 -7.69
CA LEU A 132 -13.58 5.73 -7.51
C LEU A 132 -14.42 6.58 -8.48
N LEU A 133 -14.50 6.18 -9.75
CA LEU A 133 -15.35 6.85 -10.74
C LEU A 133 -16.84 6.78 -10.37
N LYS A 134 -17.31 5.62 -9.87
CA LYS A 134 -18.69 5.46 -9.38
C LYS A 134 -18.99 6.31 -8.16
N LEU A 135 -18.04 6.43 -7.20
CA LEU A 135 -18.20 7.32 -6.05
C LEU A 135 -18.39 8.77 -6.49
N ARG A 136 -17.60 9.24 -7.46
CA ARG A 136 -17.75 10.58 -8.04
C ARG A 136 -19.12 10.77 -8.71
N SER A 137 -19.58 9.80 -9.51
CA SER A 137 -20.88 9.87 -10.17
C SER A 137 -22.05 9.88 -9.15
N LEU A 138 -21.83 9.34 -7.96
CA LEU A 138 -22.76 9.44 -6.83
C LEU A 138 -22.63 10.75 -6.05
N GLY A 139 -21.79 11.71 -6.47
CA GLY A 139 -21.63 13.02 -5.84
C GLY A 139 -20.68 13.06 -4.65
N VAL A 140 -19.75 12.10 -4.52
CA VAL A 140 -18.56 12.24 -3.68
C VAL A 140 -17.64 13.25 -4.36
N GLN A 141 -17.35 14.34 -3.66
CA GLN A 141 -16.61 15.47 -4.24
C GLN A 141 -15.11 15.24 -4.22
N ARG A 142 -14.61 14.59 -3.17
CA ARG A 142 -13.18 14.38 -2.93
C ARG A 142 -12.87 12.92 -2.63
N THR A 143 -11.78 12.45 -3.24
CA THR A 143 -11.18 11.14 -2.99
C THR A 143 -9.72 11.36 -2.66
N CYS A 144 -9.29 11.03 -1.46
CA CYS A 144 -7.95 11.26 -0.95
C CYS A 144 -7.27 9.93 -0.62
N MET A 145 -5.97 9.81 -0.86
CA MET A 145 -5.15 8.70 -0.42
C MET A 145 -4.18 9.14 0.67
N LEU A 146 -4.12 8.41 1.77
CA LEU A 146 -3.09 8.56 2.79
C LEU A 146 -2.09 7.40 2.68
N THR A 147 -0.79 7.69 2.68
CA THR A 147 0.24 6.66 2.53
C THR A 147 1.54 7.05 3.22
N GLY A 148 2.24 6.04 3.76
CA GLY A 148 3.61 6.19 4.23
C GLY A 148 4.64 6.24 3.11
N ASP A 149 4.24 6.01 1.86
CA ASP A 149 5.13 6.05 0.71
C ASP A 149 5.70 7.46 0.48
N ARG A 150 6.82 7.49 -0.24
CA ARG A 150 7.41 8.76 -0.68
C ARG A 150 6.53 9.48 -1.69
N GLU A 151 6.66 10.81 -1.73
CA GLU A 151 5.87 11.74 -2.56
C GLU A 151 5.70 11.28 -4.01
N ALA A 152 6.78 10.86 -4.69
CA ALA A 152 6.72 10.47 -6.09
C ALA A 152 5.90 9.19 -6.33
N ALA A 153 5.97 8.19 -5.44
CA ALA A 153 5.16 6.97 -5.51
C ALA A 153 3.68 7.28 -5.28
N ALA A 154 3.39 8.07 -4.26
CA ALA A 154 2.04 8.50 -3.92
C ALA A 154 1.40 9.28 -5.07
N LYS A 155 2.14 10.22 -5.67
CA LYS A 155 1.69 11.00 -6.83
C LYS A 155 1.35 10.12 -8.04
N ASN A 156 2.22 9.16 -8.34
CA ASN A 156 2.00 8.24 -9.46
C ASN A 156 0.75 7.36 -9.23
N ALA A 157 0.58 6.81 -8.02
CA ALA A 157 -0.58 6.02 -7.65
C ALA A 157 -1.87 6.86 -7.71
N ALA A 158 -1.86 8.06 -7.13
CA ALA A 158 -3.00 8.97 -7.15
C ALA A 158 -3.43 9.33 -8.57
N ARG A 159 -2.46 9.60 -9.45
CA ARG A 159 -2.72 9.91 -10.88
C ARG A 159 -3.31 8.71 -11.61
N ALA A 160 -2.74 7.52 -11.43
CA ALA A 160 -3.20 6.28 -12.08
C ALA A 160 -4.65 5.94 -11.68
N LEU A 161 -4.98 6.12 -10.40
CA LEU A 161 -6.32 5.90 -9.84
C LEU A 161 -7.28 7.06 -10.12
N GLY A 162 -6.77 8.22 -10.49
CA GLY A 162 -7.57 9.43 -10.70
C GLY A 162 -8.10 10.03 -9.40
N LEU A 163 -7.37 9.94 -8.29
CA LEU A 163 -7.71 10.56 -7.01
C LEU A 163 -7.64 12.08 -7.10
N THR A 164 -8.42 12.79 -6.28
CA THR A 164 -8.40 14.26 -6.23
C THR A 164 -7.27 14.79 -5.35
N GLU A 165 -6.93 14.06 -4.29
CA GLU A 165 -5.95 14.44 -3.29
C GLU A 165 -5.13 13.23 -2.85
N TYR A 166 -3.93 13.47 -2.32
CA TYR A 166 -3.13 12.47 -1.61
C TYR A 166 -2.24 13.14 -0.57
N ARG A 167 -1.83 12.38 0.43
CA ARG A 167 -0.82 12.75 1.41
C ARG A 167 0.20 11.63 1.48
N ALA A 168 1.47 11.97 1.43
CA ALA A 168 2.61 11.06 1.35
C ALA A 168 3.52 11.18 2.57
N GLY A 169 4.35 10.16 2.80
CA GLY A 169 5.35 10.16 3.88
C GLY A 169 4.76 10.14 5.29
N LEU A 170 3.51 9.69 5.45
CA LEU A 170 2.80 9.72 6.71
C LEU A 170 3.20 8.55 7.63
N LEU A 171 3.45 8.85 8.89
CA LEU A 171 3.45 7.86 9.96
C LEU A 171 2.00 7.50 10.34
N PRO A 172 1.76 6.40 11.05
CA PRO A 172 0.39 6.02 11.46
C PRO A 172 -0.35 7.12 12.23
N GLN A 173 0.32 7.84 13.12
CA GLN A 173 -0.25 8.97 13.87
C GLN A 173 -0.59 10.17 12.98
N ASP A 174 0.17 10.38 11.89
CA ASP A 174 -0.07 11.49 10.98
C ASP A 174 -1.37 11.29 10.19
N LYS A 175 -1.70 10.03 9.85
CA LYS A 175 -2.98 9.69 9.22
C LYS A 175 -4.18 10.12 10.07
N LEU A 176 -4.09 9.91 11.39
CA LEU A 176 -5.12 10.34 12.33
C LEU A 176 -5.28 11.87 12.30
N THR A 177 -4.16 12.60 12.36
CA THR A 177 -4.12 14.05 12.32
C THR A 177 -4.70 14.61 11.01
N GLU A 178 -4.37 14.01 9.88
CA GLU A 178 -4.90 14.40 8.56
C GLU A 178 -6.43 14.23 8.49
N VAL A 179 -6.95 13.09 8.94
CA VAL A 179 -8.41 12.86 8.95
C VAL A 179 -9.11 13.81 9.93
N GLN A 180 -8.54 14.04 11.13
CA GLN A 180 -9.08 15.00 12.07
C GLN A 180 -9.12 16.41 11.49
N SER A 181 -8.06 16.85 10.82
CA SER A 181 -8.02 18.16 10.13
C SER A 181 -9.13 18.29 9.07
N MET A 182 -9.37 17.24 8.30
CA MET A 182 -10.46 17.23 7.32
C MET A 182 -11.84 17.35 7.97
N LEU A 183 -12.04 16.70 9.12
CA LEU A 183 -13.29 16.80 9.90
C LEU A 183 -13.47 18.22 10.46
N ASP A 184 -12.40 18.82 10.97
CA ASP A 184 -12.41 20.19 11.53
C ASP A 184 -12.68 21.26 10.43
N GLU A 185 -12.29 20.97 9.18
CA GLU A 185 -12.66 21.75 8.00
C GLU A 185 -14.16 21.58 7.61
N GLY A 186 -14.91 20.77 8.32
CA GLY A 186 -16.34 20.51 8.06
C GLY A 186 -16.60 19.49 6.94
N ARG A 187 -15.58 18.74 6.49
CA ARG A 187 -15.76 17.65 5.54
C ARG A 187 -16.48 16.47 6.19
N ARG A 188 -17.30 15.78 5.42
CA ARG A 188 -17.98 14.55 5.86
C ARG A 188 -17.22 13.34 5.33
N VAL A 189 -16.31 12.85 6.16
CA VAL A 189 -15.28 11.88 5.80
C VAL A 189 -15.79 10.45 6.03
N ALA A 190 -15.70 9.61 4.98
CA ALA A 190 -15.59 8.18 5.13
C ALA A 190 -14.12 7.76 4.99
N PHE A 191 -13.59 7.03 5.96
CA PHE A 191 -12.24 6.47 5.86
C PHE A 191 -12.32 4.97 5.53
N VAL A 192 -11.52 4.53 4.57
CA VAL A 192 -11.46 3.13 4.11
C VAL A 192 -10.06 2.61 4.37
N GLY A 193 -9.94 1.56 5.16
CA GLY A 193 -8.67 0.95 5.54
C GLY A 193 -8.76 -0.56 5.72
N ASP A 194 -7.61 -1.25 5.76
CA ASP A 194 -7.53 -2.69 6.04
C ASP A 194 -7.55 -3.01 7.55
N GLY A 195 -7.31 -1.99 8.36
CA GLY A 195 -7.54 -1.97 9.79
C GLY A 195 -6.45 -2.57 10.66
N VAL A 196 -5.37 -3.09 10.12
CA VAL A 196 -4.26 -3.59 10.97
C VAL A 196 -3.62 -2.43 11.75
N ASN A 197 -3.42 -1.29 11.07
CA ASN A 197 -2.83 -0.08 11.66
C ASN A 197 -3.80 1.12 11.68
N ASP A 198 -4.98 0.99 11.09
CA ASP A 198 -5.89 2.09 10.82
C ASP A 198 -7.10 2.14 11.78
N ALA A 199 -7.20 1.21 12.74
CA ALA A 199 -8.30 1.17 13.71
C ALA A 199 -8.58 2.53 14.40
N PRO A 200 -7.56 3.30 14.84
CA PRO A 200 -7.81 4.63 15.40
C PRO A 200 -8.41 5.61 14.39
N VAL A 201 -8.00 5.55 13.14
CA VAL A 201 -8.50 6.43 12.06
C VAL A 201 -9.92 6.04 11.66
N LEU A 202 -10.22 4.74 11.59
CA LEU A 202 -11.57 4.21 11.37
C LEU A 202 -12.56 4.72 12.42
N SER A 203 -12.14 4.75 13.70
CA SER A 203 -12.98 5.16 14.82
C SER A 203 -13.32 6.65 14.82
N ILE A 204 -12.42 7.53 14.35
CA ILE A 204 -12.68 8.99 14.35
C ILE A 204 -13.41 9.47 13.11
N ALA A 205 -13.36 8.74 12.01
CA ALA A 205 -14.06 9.10 10.78
C ALA A 205 -15.59 9.14 11.04
N GLN A 206 -16.32 9.95 10.28
CA GLN A 206 -17.78 9.94 10.37
C GLN A 206 -18.39 8.62 9.91
N VAL A 207 -17.67 7.89 9.04
CA VAL A 207 -17.97 6.52 8.65
C VAL A 207 -16.64 5.80 8.46
N GLY A 208 -16.34 4.87 9.36
CA GLY A 208 -15.24 3.93 9.23
C GLY A 208 -15.65 2.74 8.35
N VAL A 209 -14.86 2.42 7.34
CA VAL A 209 -15.09 1.31 6.42
C VAL A 209 -13.90 0.37 6.44
N ALA A 210 -14.07 -0.83 6.95
CA ALA A 210 -13.04 -1.87 6.93
C ALA A 210 -13.12 -2.71 5.66
N MET A 211 -11.93 -3.03 5.12
CA MET A 211 -11.80 -4.03 4.06
C MET A 211 -11.88 -5.44 4.67
N GLY A 212 -12.83 -6.24 4.23
CA GLY A 212 -12.98 -7.63 4.65
C GLY A 212 -12.06 -8.54 3.83
N GLY A 213 -11.56 -9.60 4.47
CA GLY A 213 -10.71 -10.62 3.83
C GLY A 213 -9.34 -10.77 4.49
N VAL A 214 -8.73 -9.70 4.92
CA VAL A 214 -7.47 -9.66 5.70
C VAL A 214 -7.61 -8.74 6.92
N GLY A 215 -8.77 -8.10 7.09
CA GLY A 215 -9.02 -7.16 8.18
C GLY A 215 -8.88 -7.84 9.55
N SER A 216 -8.10 -7.23 10.44
CA SER A 216 -8.02 -7.67 11.83
C SER A 216 -9.39 -7.53 12.50
N ASP A 217 -9.68 -8.38 13.49
CA ASP A 217 -10.89 -8.26 14.31
C ASP A 217 -11.02 -6.83 14.87
N ALA A 218 -9.90 -6.18 15.19
CA ALA A 218 -9.86 -4.80 15.65
C ALA A 218 -10.38 -3.78 14.62
N ALA A 219 -10.17 -4.02 13.32
CA ALA A 219 -10.70 -3.15 12.27
C ALA A 219 -12.20 -3.30 12.11
N VAL A 220 -12.68 -4.53 12.16
CA VAL A 220 -14.11 -4.82 12.09
C VAL A 220 -14.82 -4.17 13.28
N GLU A 221 -14.25 -4.26 14.48
CA GLU A 221 -14.79 -3.66 15.70
C GLU A 221 -14.77 -2.12 15.67
N ALA A 222 -13.76 -1.51 15.04
CA ALA A 222 -13.60 -0.06 14.93
C ALA A 222 -14.40 0.56 13.77
N SER A 223 -15.04 -0.23 12.90
CA SER A 223 -15.69 0.24 11.68
C SER A 223 -17.21 0.25 11.76
N ASP A 224 -17.85 1.19 11.05
CA ASP A 224 -19.30 1.24 10.85
C ASP A 224 -19.78 0.32 9.72
N LEU A 225 -18.89 0.00 8.79
CA LEU A 225 -19.18 -0.81 7.59
C LEU A 225 -18.01 -1.72 7.29
N VAL A 226 -18.30 -2.98 6.98
CA VAL A 226 -17.31 -3.96 6.53
C VAL A 226 -17.63 -4.39 5.11
N LEU A 227 -16.65 -4.27 4.21
CA LEU A 227 -16.72 -4.82 2.86
C LEU A 227 -16.26 -6.28 2.91
N LEU A 228 -17.20 -7.23 3.02
CA LEU A 228 -16.93 -8.66 3.23
C LEU A 228 -16.02 -9.31 2.18
N LYS A 229 -16.04 -8.80 0.97
CA LYS A 229 -15.09 -9.16 -0.08
C LYS A 229 -14.01 -8.09 -0.13
N ASP A 230 -12.79 -8.47 -0.46
CA ASP A 230 -11.67 -7.55 -0.68
C ASP A 230 -11.84 -6.78 -2.02
N ASP A 231 -13.02 -6.15 -2.18
CA ASP A 231 -13.48 -5.50 -3.41
C ASP A 231 -14.08 -4.12 -3.08
N LEU A 232 -13.41 -3.08 -3.55
CA LEU A 232 -13.85 -1.70 -3.40
C LEU A 232 -15.19 -1.40 -4.09
N ALA A 233 -15.67 -2.23 -5.02
CA ALA A 233 -16.96 -2.05 -5.66
C ALA A 233 -18.15 -2.12 -4.67
N GLY A 234 -17.93 -2.67 -3.48
CA GLY A 234 -18.91 -2.66 -2.39
C GLY A 234 -19.22 -1.25 -1.88
N LEU A 235 -18.23 -0.36 -1.83
CA LEU A 235 -18.39 0.98 -1.26
C LEU A 235 -19.35 1.88 -2.07
N PRO A 236 -19.25 2.03 -3.39
CA PRO A 236 -20.26 2.78 -4.17
C PRO A 236 -21.66 2.20 -4.03
N LYS A 237 -21.79 0.86 -3.91
CA LYS A 237 -23.09 0.21 -3.68
C LYS A 237 -23.67 0.63 -2.34
N ALA A 238 -22.87 0.62 -1.28
CA ALA A 238 -23.29 1.04 0.06
C ALA A 238 -23.73 2.52 0.09
N VAL A 239 -22.95 3.42 -0.54
CA VAL A 239 -23.31 4.85 -0.66
C VAL A 239 -24.64 5.02 -1.41
N LYS A 240 -24.84 4.31 -2.52
CA LYS A 240 -26.09 4.35 -3.30
C LYS A 240 -27.30 3.90 -2.46
N ILE A 241 -27.16 2.79 -1.74
CA ILE A 241 -28.21 2.26 -0.86
C ILE A 241 -28.53 3.28 0.24
N ALA A 242 -27.52 3.81 0.95
CA ALA A 242 -27.71 4.77 2.03
C ALA A 242 -28.45 6.03 1.55
N ARG A 243 -28.12 6.57 0.38
CA ARG A 243 -28.79 7.74 -0.21
C ARG A 243 -30.23 7.43 -0.61
N ARG A 244 -30.48 6.27 -1.22
CA ARG A 244 -31.83 5.84 -1.58
C ARG A 244 -32.73 5.65 -0.34
N THR A 245 -32.21 5.02 0.70
CA THR A 245 -32.94 4.82 1.98
C THR A 245 -33.38 6.14 2.59
N ILE A 246 -32.48 7.14 2.64
CA ILE A 246 -32.82 8.47 3.18
C ILE A 246 -33.83 9.19 2.28
N ALA A 247 -33.73 9.05 0.95
CA ALA A 247 -34.71 9.64 0.03
C ALA A 247 -36.12 9.06 0.26
N ILE A 248 -36.23 7.73 0.39
CA ILE A 248 -37.50 7.05 0.68
C ILE A 248 -38.05 7.48 2.05
N ALA A 249 -37.19 7.51 3.10
CA ALA A 249 -37.61 7.95 4.43
C ALA A 249 -38.18 9.37 4.42
N LYS A 250 -37.56 10.30 3.69
CA LYS A 250 -38.05 11.68 3.55
C LYS A 250 -39.40 11.75 2.81
N GLN A 251 -39.60 10.92 1.76
CA GLN A 251 -40.86 10.84 1.04
C GLN A 251 -42.01 10.31 1.91
N ASN A 252 -41.71 9.42 2.84
CA ASN A 252 -42.74 8.84 3.74
C ASN A 252 -43.09 9.72 4.93
N ILE A 253 -42.33 10.78 5.21
CA ILE A 253 -42.53 11.70 6.33
C ILE A 253 -43.16 13.04 5.84
N ALA A 254 -43.05 13.32 4.55
CA ALA A 254 -43.64 14.51 3.90
C ALA A 254 -45.10 14.27 3.49
#